data_24df10878f84878eb1c40fd2bdfa68b5
#
_entry.id   24df10878f84878eb1c40fd2bdfa68b5
#
_cell.length_a   1.000
_cell.length_b   1.000
_cell.length_c   1.000
_cell.angle_alpha   90.00
_cell.angle_beta   90.00
_cell.angle_gamma   90.00
#
_symmetry.space_group_name_H-M   'P 1'
#
loop_
_entity.id
_entity.type
_entity.pdbx_description
1 polymer ?
#
loop_
_entity_poly.entity_id
_entity_poly.type
_entity_poly.pdbx_seq_one_letter_code
_entity_poly.pdbx_strand_id
1 'polypeptide(L)'
;MCENEIIDRIKYICNEKDWTYYRLAKESGIAYSTLCTMLHKSNAPSIPTLYKICSGFGITLSEFFGDDIDRLIISSEEKELLKNWNALSPDNQMTIQKLMSFLLNEQK
;
A
#
# COMPACT_ATOMS: atom_id res chain seq x y z
N MET A 1 -12.66 -4.63 15.53
CA MET A 1 -12.87 -3.79 14.32
C MET A 1 -14.22 -4.13 13.73
N CYS A 2 -15.08 -3.15 13.51
CA CYS A 2 -16.40 -3.37 12.93
C CYS A 2 -16.33 -3.39 11.39
N GLU A 3 -17.43 -3.81 10.75
CA GLU A 3 -17.49 -3.95 9.29
C GLU A 3 -17.16 -2.65 8.57
N ASN A 4 -17.68 -1.53 9.06
CA ASN A 4 -17.45 -0.23 8.47
C ASN A 4 -15.98 0.17 8.52
N GLU A 5 -15.29 -0.17 9.59
CA GLU A 5 -13.86 0.13 9.72
C GLU A 5 -13.02 -0.63 8.70
N ILE A 6 -13.40 -1.87 8.38
CA ILE A 6 -12.70 -2.66 7.37
C ILE A 6 -12.88 -2.02 6.00
N ILE A 7 -14.11 -1.66 5.65
CA ILE A 7 -14.41 -1.01 4.37
C ILE A 7 -13.73 0.36 4.28
N ASP A 8 -13.78 1.14 5.35
CA ASP A 8 -13.14 2.45 5.40
C ASP A 8 -11.62 2.33 5.23
N ARG A 9 -11.02 1.30 5.80
CA ARG A 9 -9.58 1.06 5.66
C ARG A 9 -9.21 0.71 4.22
N ILE A 10 -10.02 -0.10 3.54
CA ILE A 10 -9.82 -0.42 2.14
C ILE A 10 -9.89 0.85 1.28
N LYS A 11 -10.91 1.67 1.49
CA LYS A 11 -11.07 2.94 0.76
C LYS A 11 -9.91 3.89 1.03
N TYR A 12 -9.45 3.95 2.28
CA TYR A 12 -8.32 4.79 2.66
C TYR A 12 -7.06 4.39 1.91
N ILE A 13 -6.75 3.10 1.86
CA ILE A 13 -5.54 2.61 1.16
C ILE A 13 -5.63 2.92 -0.34
N CYS A 14 -6.79 2.71 -0.96
CA CYS A 14 -7.00 3.05 -2.36
C CYS A 14 -6.75 4.54 -2.61
N ASN A 15 -7.31 5.39 -1.75
CA ASN A 15 -7.18 6.84 -1.89
C ASN A 15 -5.72 7.28 -1.78
N GLU A 16 -5.01 6.75 -0.80
CA GLU A 16 -3.60 7.10 -0.59
C GLU A 16 -2.70 6.61 -1.72
N LYS A 17 -3.05 5.49 -2.36
CA LYS A 17 -2.30 4.96 -3.51
C LYS A 17 -2.73 5.57 -4.84
N ASP A 18 -3.74 6.42 -4.85
CA ASP A 18 -4.37 6.96 -6.06
C ASP A 18 -4.89 5.85 -6.97
N TRP A 19 -5.38 4.77 -6.37
CA TRP A 19 -5.97 3.66 -7.11
C TRP A 19 -7.46 3.85 -7.28
N THR A 20 -7.95 3.54 -8.47
CA THR A 20 -9.39 3.41 -8.71
C THR A 20 -9.85 2.06 -8.16
N TYR A 21 -11.16 1.92 -7.93
CA TYR A 21 -11.72 0.62 -7.53
C TYR A 21 -11.55 -0.40 -8.66
N TYR A 22 -11.55 0.06 -9.90
CA TYR A 22 -11.27 -0.82 -11.05
C TYR A 22 -9.87 -1.44 -10.93
N ARG A 23 -8.89 -0.61 -10.60
CA ARG A 23 -7.50 -1.09 -10.41
C ARG A 23 -7.42 -2.08 -9.25
N LEU A 24 -8.07 -1.78 -8.13
CA LEU A 24 -8.09 -2.69 -7.00
C LEU A 24 -8.70 -4.03 -7.37
N ALA A 25 -9.82 -4.02 -8.09
CA ALA A 25 -10.47 -5.24 -8.55
C ALA A 25 -9.52 -6.07 -9.43
N LYS A 26 -8.84 -5.42 -10.35
CA LYS A 26 -7.88 -6.07 -11.24
C LYS A 26 -6.71 -6.69 -10.48
N GLU A 27 -6.11 -5.93 -9.58
CA GLU A 27 -4.95 -6.40 -8.81
C GLU A 27 -5.33 -7.51 -7.82
N SER A 28 -6.57 -7.48 -7.32
CA SER A 28 -7.06 -8.45 -6.34
C SER A 28 -7.67 -9.69 -6.98
N GLY A 29 -7.94 -9.67 -8.28
CA GLY A 29 -8.60 -10.77 -8.95
C GLY A 29 -10.07 -10.91 -8.58
N ILE A 30 -10.74 -9.81 -8.25
CA ILE A 30 -12.15 -9.76 -7.88
C ILE A 30 -12.92 -9.04 -8.98
N ALA A 31 -14.15 -9.50 -9.29
CA ALA A 31 -14.98 -8.82 -10.26
C ALA A 31 -15.25 -7.37 -9.80
N TYR A 32 -15.13 -6.42 -10.71
CA TYR A 32 -15.34 -5.00 -10.41
C TYR A 32 -16.72 -4.74 -9.81
N SER A 33 -17.76 -5.35 -10.39
CA SER A 33 -19.13 -5.20 -9.89
C SER A 33 -19.26 -5.70 -8.45
N THR A 34 -18.63 -6.83 -8.14
CA THR A 34 -18.64 -7.39 -6.78
C THR A 34 -17.95 -6.45 -5.79
N LEU A 35 -16.78 -5.93 -6.17
CA LEU A 35 -16.04 -5.00 -5.33
C LEU A 35 -16.84 -3.71 -5.08
N CYS A 36 -17.42 -3.12 -6.11
CA CYS A 36 -18.22 -1.92 -5.98
C CYS A 36 -19.42 -2.11 -5.09
N THR A 37 -20.13 -3.23 -5.24
CA THR A 37 -21.28 -3.55 -4.40
C THR A 37 -20.87 -3.65 -2.93
N MET A 38 -19.77 -4.34 -2.67
CA MET A 38 -19.24 -4.50 -1.31
C MET A 38 -18.90 -3.15 -0.68
N LEU A 39 -18.20 -2.28 -1.43
CA LEU A 39 -17.78 -0.98 -0.92
C LEU A 39 -18.95 -0.01 -0.74
N HIS A 40 -19.93 -0.05 -1.65
CA HIS A 40 -21.11 0.82 -1.55
C HIS A 40 -22.03 0.43 -0.41
N LYS A 41 -22.25 -0.87 -0.21
CA LYS A 41 -23.16 -1.35 0.82
C LYS A 41 -22.48 -1.51 2.18
N SER A 42 -21.19 -1.23 2.25
CA SER A 42 -20.38 -1.39 3.46
C SER A 42 -20.49 -2.79 4.07
N ASN A 43 -20.60 -3.79 3.21
CA ASN A 43 -20.62 -5.20 3.65
C ASN A 43 -19.18 -5.67 3.84
N ALA A 44 -18.88 -6.22 5.01
CA ALA A 44 -17.54 -6.75 5.27
C ALA A 44 -17.23 -7.89 4.31
N PRO A 45 -16.04 -7.92 3.72
CA PRO A 45 -15.63 -9.05 2.89
C PRO A 45 -15.40 -10.30 3.74
N SER A 46 -15.58 -11.48 3.11
CA SER A 46 -15.14 -12.72 3.74
C SER A 46 -13.61 -12.72 3.90
N ILE A 47 -13.08 -13.60 4.74
CA ILE A 47 -11.62 -13.70 4.92
C ILE A 47 -10.92 -14.02 3.59
N PRO A 48 -11.39 -14.97 2.75
CA PRO A 48 -10.75 -15.19 1.45
C PRO A 48 -10.77 -13.96 0.54
N THR A 49 -11.85 -13.19 0.54
CA THR A 49 -11.95 -11.96 -0.25
C THR A 49 -10.99 -10.90 0.28
N LEU A 50 -10.94 -10.72 1.60
CA LEU A 50 -10.02 -9.77 2.21
C LEU A 50 -8.56 -10.15 1.95
N TYR A 51 -8.25 -11.44 1.96
CA TYR A 51 -6.91 -11.92 1.60
C TYR A 51 -6.53 -11.51 0.18
N LYS A 52 -7.47 -11.65 -0.77
CA LYS A 52 -7.23 -11.23 -2.15
C LYS A 52 -6.99 -9.73 -2.26
N ILE A 53 -7.76 -8.93 -1.52
CA ILE A 53 -7.60 -7.48 -1.48
C ILE A 53 -6.23 -7.11 -0.94
N CYS A 54 -5.83 -7.71 0.17
CA CYS A 54 -4.51 -7.47 0.77
C CYS A 54 -3.39 -7.87 -0.18
N SER A 55 -3.52 -9.01 -0.86
CA SER A 55 -2.56 -9.45 -1.87
C SER A 55 -2.45 -8.45 -3.02
N GLY A 56 -3.59 -7.89 -3.45
CA GLY A 56 -3.62 -6.86 -4.47
C GLY A 56 -2.89 -5.60 -4.04
N PHE A 57 -3.01 -5.22 -2.77
CA PHE A 57 -2.27 -4.08 -2.21
C PHE A 57 -0.79 -4.40 -1.94
N GLY A 58 -0.42 -5.67 -1.90
CA GLY A 58 0.93 -6.08 -1.57
C GLY A 58 1.22 -6.10 -0.08
N ILE A 59 0.21 -6.34 0.74
CA ILE A 59 0.32 -6.40 2.20
C ILE A 59 -0.24 -7.72 2.71
N THR A 60 0.10 -8.06 3.96
CA THR A 60 -0.48 -9.23 4.63
C THR A 60 -1.74 -8.84 5.40
N LEU A 61 -2.53 -9.85 5.79
CA LEU A 61 -3.70 -9.61 6.65
C LEU A 61 -3.27 -8.98 7.98
N SER A 62 -2.15 -9.45 8.53
CA SER A 62 -1.60 -8.90 9.78
C SER A 62 -1.28 -7.42 9.64
N GLU A 63 -0.65 -7.05 8.55
CA GLU A 63 -0.34 -5.65 8.27
C GLU A 63 -1.60 -4.81 8.08
N PHE A 64 -2.60 -5.37 7.41
CA PHE A 64 -3.88 -4.68 7.18
C PHE A 64 -4.56 -4.30 8.50
N PHE A 65 -4.50 -5.18 9.51
CA PHE A 65 -5.12 -4.94 10.80
C PHE A 65 -4.20 -4.21 11.79
N GLY A 66 -2.94 -3.93 11.39
CA GLY A 66 -2.01 -3.20 12.23
C GLY A 66 -2.35 -1.72 12.34
N ASP A 67 -1.77 -1.07 13.35
CA ASP A 67 -2.03 0.36 13.61
C ASP A 67 -1.20 1.27 12.70
N ASP A 68 -0.10 0.77 12.12
CA ASP A 68 0.82 1.54 11.29
C ASP A 68 0.50 1.41 9.79
N ILE A 69 -0.78 1.52 9.44
CA ILE A 69 -1.22 1.34 8.06
C ILE A 69 -0.53 2.34 7.11
N ASP A 70 -0.23 3.55 7.57
CA ASP A 70 0.40 4.58 6.74
C ASP A 70 1.79 4.17 6.26
N ARG A 71 2.49 3.34 7.01
CA ARG A 71 3.82 2.83 6.63
C ARG A 71 3.76 1.85 5.48
N LEU A 72 2.59 1.28 5.23
CA LEU A 72 2.41 0.26 4.19
C LEU A 72 2.05 0.88 2.85
N ILE A 73 1.73 2.17 2.83
CA ILE A 73 1.30 2.88 1.63
C ILE A 73 2.53 3.48 0.95
N ILE A 74 3.24 2.63 0.22
CA ILE A 74 4.40 3.08 -0.56
C ILE A 74 4.18 2.74 -2.03
N SER A 75 4.71 3.59 -2.90
CA SER A 75 4.61 3.38 -4.34
C SER A 75 5.56 2.26 -4.80
N SER A 76 5.35 1.76 -6.02
CA SER A 76 6.27 0.78 -6.61
C SER A 76 7.67 1.34 -6.74
N GLU A 77 7.78 2.64 -7.04
CA GLU A 77 9.07 3.34 -7.15
C GLU A 77 9.77 3.39 -5.80
N GLU A 78 9.03 3.66 -4.73
CA GLU A 78 9.58 3.67 -3.38
C GLU A 78 10.03 2.29 -2.95
N LYS A 79 9.26 1.24 -3.28
CA LYS A 79 9.66 -0.14 -3.00
C LYS A 79 10.95 -0.51 -3.70
N GLU A 80 11.10 -0.14 -4.97
CA GLU A 80 12.30 -0.39 -5.74
C GLU A 80 13.49 0.35 -5.15
N LEU A 81 13.28 1.59 -4.74
CA LEU A 81 14.32 2.40 -4.10
C LEU A 81 14.81 1.75 -2.81
N LEU A 82 13.88 1.28 -1.97
CA LEU A 82 14.22 0.61 -0.71
C LEU A 82 14.97 -0.69 -0.97
N LYS A 83 14.56 -1.46 -1.97
CA LYS A 83 15.23 -2.70 -2.36
C LYS A 83 16.67 -2.43 -2.77
N ASN A 84 16.86 -1.42 -3.62
CA ASN A 84 18.20 -1.04 -4.08
C ASN A 84 19.06 -0.54 -2.93
N TRP A 85 18.48 0.26 -2.04
CA TRP A 85 19.17 0.75 -0.84
C TRP A 85 19.67 -0.40 0.02
N ASN A 86 18.81 -1.39 0.28
CA ASN A 86 19.16 -2.54 1.11
C ASN A 86 20.23 -3.43 0.46
N ALA A 87 20.34 -3.40 -0.86
CA ALA A 87 21.35 -4.16 -1.59
C ALA A 87 22.73 -3.50 -1.59
N LEU A 88 22.80 -2.23 -1.22
CA LEU A 88 24.08 -1.50 -1.17
C LEU A 88 24.89 -1.84 0.07
N SER A 89 26.22 -1.80 -0.06
CA SER A 89 27.10 -1.93 1.09
C SER A 89 26.93 -0.72 2.02
N PRO A 90 27.30 -0.85 3.32
CA PRO A 90 27.23 0.29 4.24
C PRO A 90 28.00 1.51 3.76
N ASP A 91 29.17 1.30 3.13
CA ASP A 91 29.99 2.40 2.61
C ASP A 91 29.26 3.15 1.49
N ASN A 92 28.61 2.40 0.59
CA ASN A 92 27.86 2.98 -0.51
C ASN A 92 26.60 3.67 -0.01
N GLN A 93 25.96 3.13 1.00
CA GLN A 93 24.79 3.78 1.63
C GLN A 93 25.20 5.13 2.23
N MET A 94 26.35 5.19 2.89
CA MET A 94 26.88 6.44 3.46
C MET A 94 27.15 7.47 2.35
N THR A 95 27.74 7.04 1.25
CA THR A 95 28.01 7.91 0.11
C THR A 95 26.71 8.51 -0.45
N ILE A 96 25.67 7.67 -0.61
CA ILE A 96 24.36 8.12 -1.09
C ILE A 96 23.74 9.12 -0.11
N GLN A 97 23.82 8.87 1.19
CA GLN A 97 23.29 9.79 2.19
C GLN A 97 23.96 11.16 2.12
N LYS A 98 25.27 11.20 1.96
CA LYS A 98 26.02 12.46 1.81
C LYS A 98 25.60 13.22 0.56
N LEU A 99 25.42 12.49 -0.55
CA LEU A 99 24.98 13.09 -1.79
C LEU A 99 23.56 13.66 -1.67
N MET A 100 22.66 12.92 -1.03
CA MET A 100 21.29 13.39 -0.80
C MET A 100 21.29 14.66 0.05
N SER A 101 22.08 14.70 1.11
CA SER A 101 22.18 15.88 1.97
C SER A 101 22.66 17.10 1.19
N PHE A 102 23.67 16.90 0.34
CA PHE A 102 24.18 17.97 -0.51
C PHE A 102 23.11 18.49 -1.48
N LEU A 103 22.41 17.57 -2.17
CA LEU A 103 21.38 17.95 -3.12
C LEU A 103 20.18 18.64 -2.45
N LEU A 104 19.79 18.20 -1.26
CA LEU A 104 18.70 18.82 -0.50
C LEU A 104 19.07 20.26 -0.10
N ASN A 105 20.33 20.51 0.27
CA ASN A 105 20.80 21.85 0.59
C ASN A 105 20.81 22.76 -0.63
N GLU A 106 21.11 22.21 -1.81
CA GLU A 106 21.10 22.97 -3.06
C GLU A 106 19.70 23.42 -3.47
N GLN A 107 18.66 22.67 -3.04
CA GLN A 107 17.28 22.98 -3.39
C GLN A 107 16.65 24.08 -2.51
N LYS A 108 17.32 24.50 -1.45
CA LYS A 108 16.79 25.52 -0.53
C LYS A 108 16.99 26.93 -1.04
#